data_22828997f32e4cf230fc7b6601b549d3
#
_entry.id   22828997f32e4cf230fc7b6601b549d3
#
_cell.length_a   1.000
_cell.length_b   1.000
_cell.length_c   1.000
_cell.angle_alpha   90.00
_cell.angle_beta   90.00
_cell.angle_gamma   90.00
#
_symmetry.space_group_name_H-M   'P 1'
#
loop_
_entity.id
_entity.type
_entity.pdbx_description
1 polymer ?
#
loop_
_entity_poly.entity_id
_entity_poly.type
_entity_poly.pdbx_seq_one_letter_code
_entity_poly.pdbx_strand_id
1 'polypeptide(L)'
;MSDAMLLARALCDPAMVGSLDARGWTALIAMARAEQMIGTLAARLQGQAMPAAAARILAEARASAAQQRIAALWEAEMARRVLAVVGCPIVLLKGTAFAASGLTAGEGRSIGDLDILVPRSAIDAVERALLGAGWEWVKPDPYDDAYYRRWMHELPPLIHRDRDRMIDVHHTILPLTARITPDAGALIADSVVLADGLRMLAPNDMIVHAAAHLFADGDLAGGMRNLWDIHCLIGQFGLEGLADRARFHGLAREVARAARLAHALYETDVPTDWRGVRGADALYLRRLTARDGWGRPTRRATRFGFYLRSHWLRMPPAMLVRHLWTKWRKGYRPV
;
A
#
# COMPACT_ATOMS: atom_id res chain seq x y z
N MET A 1 -18.02 6.46 19.38
CA MET A 1 -16.85 6.70 18.52
C MET A 1 -16.41 5.34 17.99
N SER A 2 -16.07 5.18 16.70
CA SER A 2 -15.66 3.84 16.21
C SER A 2 -14.28 3.48 16.74
N ASP A 3 -14.08 2.19 17.10
CA ASP A 3 -12.82 1.70 17.68
C ASP A 3 -11.61 1.91 16.73
N ALA A 4 -11.85 2.02 15.41
CA ALA A 4 -10.82 2.38 14.42
C ALA A 4 -10.24 3.80 14.63
N MET A 5 -11.03 4.73 15.18
CA MET A 5 -10.54 6.06 15.53
C MET A 5 -9.59 6.04 16.73
N LEU A 6 -9.66 5.01 17.59
CA LEU A 6 -8.71 4.84 18.68
C LEU A 6 -7.29 4.62 18.15
N LEU A 7 -7.14 3.78 17.11
CA LEU A 7 -5.85 3.55 16.46
C LEU A 7 -5.31 4.84 15.83
N ALA A 8 -6.14 5.56 15.08
CA ALA A 8 -5.74 6.81 14.43
C ALA A 8 -5.24 7.83 15.45
N ARG A 9 -5.96 8.01 16.56
CA ARG A 9 -5.56 8.90 17.64
C ARG A 9 -4.26 8.49 18.31
N ALA A 10 -4.09 7.20 18.64
CA ALA A 10 -2.87 6.70 19.27
C ALA A 10 -1.63 6.87 18.38
N LEU A 11 -1.80 6.91 17.07
CA LEU A 11 -0.73 7.18 16.11
C LEU A 11 -0.37 8.68 16.06
N CYS A 12 -1.36 9.57 16.16
CA CYS A 12 -1.16 11.02 16.15
C CYS A 12 -0.67 11.55 17.50
N ASP A 13 -1.33 11.11 18.59
CA ASP A 13 -1.02 11.46 19.97
C ASP A 13 -0.68 10.21 20.79
N PRO A 14 0.59 9.79 20.82
CA PRO A 14 1.02 8.63 21.61
C PRO A 14 0.75 8.73 23.11
N ALA A 15 0.72 9.94 23.68
CA ALA A 15 0.54 10.15 25.12
C ALA A 15 -0.86 9.73 25.60
N MET A 16 -1.85 9.75 24.72
CA MET A 16 -3.23 9.38 25.03
C MET A 16 -3.38 7.95 25.58
N VAL A 17 -2.42 7.05 25.26
CA VAL A 17 -2.53 5.64 25.68
C VAL A 17 -2.40 5.46 27.18
N GLY A 18 -1.82 6.44 27.90
CA GLY A 18 -1.74 6.45 29.38
C GLY A 18 -3.11 6.45 30.07
N SER A 19 -4.16 6.89 29.38
CA SER A 19 -5.55 6.89 29.89
C SER A 19 -6.35 5.63 29.57
N LEU A 20 -5.78 4.66 28.82
CA LEU A 20 -6.48 3.46 28.40
C LEU A 20 -6.57 2.41 29.50
N ASP A 21 -7.78 1.90 29.72
CA ASP A 21 -8.02 0.71 30.52
C ASP A 21 -7.66 -0.57 29.73
N ALA A 22 -7.80 -1.74 30.36
CA ALA A 22 -7.50 -3.03 29.75
C ALA A 22 -8.33 -3.31 28.48
N ARG A 23 -9.57 -2.82 28.41
CA ARG A 23 -10.43 -2.96 27.24
C ARG A 23 -9.94 -2.07 26.11
N GLY A 24 -9.56 -0.82 26.41
CA GLY A 24 -8.98 0.10 25.44
C GLY A 24 -7.69 -0.43 24.82
N TRP A 25 -6.79 -0.98 25.63
CA TRP A 25 -5.58 -1.63 25.15
C TRP A 25 -5.86 -2.84 24.26
N THR A 26 -6.82 -3.68 24.64
CA THR A 26 -7.23 -4.84 23.82
C THR A 26 -7.75 -4.37 22.46
N ALA A 27 -8.63 -3.37 22.44
CA ALA A 27 -9.19 -2.82 21.22
C ALA A 27 -8.09 -2.17 20.32
N LEU A 28 -7.18 -1.39 20.91
CA LEU A 28 -6.09 -0.75 20.19
C LEU A 28 -5.17 -1.78 19.51
N ILE A 29 -4.74 -2.82 20.24
CA ILE A 29 -3.87 -3.87 19.70
C ILE A 29 -4.59 -4.69 18.63
N ALA A 30 -5.85 -5.07 18.85
CA ALA A 30 -6.65 -5.83 17.89
C ALA A 30 -6.82 -5.04 16.59
N MET A 31 -7.12 -3.74 16.68
CA MET A 31 -7.25 -2.86 15.54
C MET A 31 -5.93 -2.70 14.79
N ALA A 32 -4.82 -2.47 15.50
CA ALA A 32 -3.50 -2.33 14.90
C ALA A 32 -3.06 -3.59 14.14
N ARG A 33 -3.38 -4.78 14.66
CA ARG A 33 -3.15 -6.06 13.97
C ARG A 33 -4.02 -6.18 12.71
N ALA A 34 -5.30 -5.88 12.83
CA ALA A 34 -6.26 -6.00 11.73
C ALA A 34 -5.97 -5.04 10.55
N GLU A 35 -5.36 -3.90 10.83
CA GLU A 35 -4.91 -2.92 9.82
C GLU A 35 -3.43 -3.09 9.45
N GLN A 36 -2.75 -4.14 9.91
CA GLN A 36 -1.33 -4.40 9.67
C GLN A 36 -0.41 -3.25 10.14
N MET A 37 -0.81 -2.57 11.22
CA MET A 37 -0.11 -1.40 11.78
C MET A 37 0.48 -1.65 13.17
N ILE A 38 0.51 -2.91 13.64
CA ILE A 38 0.98 -3.22 15.00
C ILE A 38 2.45 -2.84 15.20
N GLY A 39 3.32 -3.03 14.21
CA GLY A 39 4.71 -2.61 14.28
C GLY A 39 4.86 -1.08 14.23
N THR A 40 4.06 -0.39 13.39
CA THR A 40 4.02 1.08 13.36
C THR A 40 3.53 1.65 14.69
N LEU A 41 2.48 1.07 15.29
CA LEU A 41 2.01 1.45 16.62
C LEU A 41 3.12 1.24 17.66
N ALA A 42 3.82 0.11 17.60
CA ALA A 42 4.92 -0.19 18.51
C ALA A 42 6.10 0.80 18.41
N ALA A 43 6.41 1.29 17.20
CA ALA A 43 7.40 2.34 16.98
C ALA A 43 6.91 3.68 17.56
N ARG A 44 5.67 4.08 17.27
CA ARG A 44 5.06 5.33 17.74
C ARG A 44 4.92 5.42 19.26
N LEU A 45 4.63 4.29 19.92
CA LEU A 45 4.45 4.23 21.38
C LEU A 45 5.76 3.99 22.15
N GLN A 46 6.91 4.06 21.51
CA GLN A 46 8.19 3.90 22.19
C GLN A 46 8.37 4.98 23.26
N GLY A 47 8.73 4.56 24.47
CA GLY A 47 8.89 5.46 25.62
C GLY A 47 7.60 5.80 26.37
N GLN A 48 6.42 5.35 25.90
CA GLN A 48 5.16 5.57 26.59
C GLN A 48 4.96 4.54 27.71
N ALA A 49 4.39 4.99 28.83
CA ALA A 49 3.97 4.11 29.92
C ALA A 49 2.79 3.22 29.48
N MET A 50 2.88 1.91 29.71
CA MET A 50 1.86 0.95 29.30
C MET A 50 1.85 -0.30 30.19
N PRO A 51 0.74 -1.06 30.25
CA PRO A 51 0.69 -2.34 30.94
C PRO A 51 1.73 -3.35 30.41
N ALA A 52 2.31 -4.16 31.29
CA ALA A 52 3.36 -5.14 30.93
C ALA A 52 2.95 -6.08 29.79
N ALA A 53 1.67 -6.51 29.75
CA ALA A 53 1.16 -7.34 28.66
C ALA A 53 1.19 -6.62 27.31
N ALA A 54 0.79 -5.35 27.25
CA ALA A 54 0.86 -4.54 26.03
C ALA A 54 2.31 -4.30 25.63
N ALA A 55 3.19 -3.96 26.56
CA ALA A 55 4.61 -3.75 26.33
C ALA A 55 5.27 -4.97 25.68
N ARG A 56 4.98 -6.19 26.15
CA ARG A 56 5.49 -7.43 25.55
C ARG A 56 5.02 -7.61 24.11
N ILE A 57 3.71 -7.45 23.85
CA ILE A 57 3.13 -7.59 22.51
C ILE A 57 3.75 -6.57 21.53
N LEU A 58 3.91 -5.33 21.95
CA LEU A 58 4.47 -4.29 21.12
C LEU A 58 5.98 -4.46 20.91
N ALA A 59 6.71 -4.99 21.89
CA ALA A 59 8.13 -5.34 21.73
C ALA A 59 8.31 -6.45 20.68
N GLU A 60 7.50 -7.51 20.73
CA GLU A 60 7.49 -8.58 19.73
C GLU A 60 7.15 -8.05 18.33
N ALA A 61 6.14 -7.17 18.22
CA ALA A 61 5.74 -6.57 16.95
C ALA A 61 6.86 -5.69 16.36
N ARG A 62 7.59 -4.95 17.19
CA ARG A 62 8.73 -4.14 16.77
C ARG A 62 9.89 -5.00 16.28
N ALA A 63 10.21 -6.07 17.00
CA ALA A 63 11.25 -7.02 16.59
C ALA A 63 10.90 -7.69 15.24
N SER A 64 9.64 -8.11 15.08
CA SER A 64 9.15 -8.67 13.81
C SER A 64 9.24 -7.67 12.65
N ALA A 65 8.82 -6.42 12.86
CA ALA A 65 8.92 -5.39 11.82
C ALA A 65 10.38 -5.07 11.44
N ALA A 66 11.29 -5.04 12.42
CA ALA A 66 12.73 -4.87 12.17
C ALA A 66 13.30 -6.02 11.33
N GLN A 67 12.94 -7.27 11.66
CA GLN A 67 13.35 -8.45 10.89
C GLN A 67 12.80 -8.40 9.45
N GLN A 68 11.54 -8.04 9.28
CA GLN A 68 10.91 -7.91 7.95
C GLN A 68 11.56 -6.81 7.13
N ARG A 69 11.95 -5.69 7.76
CA ARG A 69 12.70 -4.61 7.10
C ARG A 69 14.04 -5.12 6.56
N ILE A 70 14.82 -5.83 7.39
CA ILE A 70 16.10 -6.41 6.97
C ILE A 70 15.90 -7.37 5.80
N ALA A 71 14.91 -8.27 5.90
CA ALA A 71 14.63 -9.23 4.85
C ALA A 71 14.18 -8.57 3.54
N ALA A 72 13.35 -7.49 3.59
CA ALA A 72 12.92 -6.77 2.42
C ALA A 72 14.06 -6.04 1.71
N LEU A 73 14.96 -5.39 2.45
CA LEU A 73 16.15 -4.74 1.89
C LEU A 73 17.13 -5.74 1.28
N TRP A 74 17.29 -6.88 1.93
CA TRP A 74 18.12 -7.96 1.41
C TRP A 74 17.54 -8.54 0.11
N GLU A 75 16.22 -8.73 0.04
CA GLU A 75 15.54 -9.23 -1.17
C GLU A 75 15.65 -8.21 -2.32
N ALA A 76 15.53 -6.91 -2.02
CA ALA A 76 15.74 -5.85 -3.00
C ALA A 76 17.17 -5.89 -3.58
N GLU A 77 18.19 -6.12 -2.74
CA GLU A 77 19.58 -6.29 -3.19
C GLU A 77 19.77 -7.56 -4.02
N MET A 78 19.13 -8.68 -3.66
CA MET A 78 19.19 -9.89 -4.47
C MET A 78 18.54 -9.68 -5.84
N ALA A 79 17.39 -9.03 -5.91
CA ALA A 79 16.75 -8.68 -7.17
C ALA A 79 17.64 -7.74 -8.01
N ARG A 80 18.24 -6.71 -7.40
CA ARG A 80 19.15 -5.79 -8.05
C ARG A 80 20.33 -6.52 -8.73
N ARG A 81 20.95 -7.46 -8.01
CA ARG A 81 22.08 -8.26 -8.56
C ARG A 81 21.67 -9.09 -9.76
N VAL A 82 20.53 -9.77 -9.66
CA VAL A 82 20.00 -10.60 -10.74
C VAL A 82 19.63 -9.76 -11.96
N LEU A 83 19.03 -8.60 -11.74
CA LEU A 83 18.54 -7.72 -12.80
C LEU A 83 19.64 -6.81 -13.38
N ALA A 84 20.84 -6.79 -12.83
CA ALA A 84 21.95 -5.99 -13.34
C ALA A 84 22.29 -6.32 -14.82
N VAL A 85 22.08 -7.57 -15.24
CA VAL A 85 22.32 -8.00 -16.64
C VAL A 85 21.31 -7.42 -17.62
N VAL A 86 20.13 -6.97 -17.14
CA VAL A 86 19.11 -6.37 -17.99
C VAL A 86 19.43 -4.90 -18.32
N GLY A 87 20.18 -4.22 -17.44
CA GLY A 87 20.62 -2.84 -17.64
C GLY A 87 19.52 -1.80 -17.65
N CYS A 88 18.34 -2.09 -17.07
CA CYS A 88 17.23 -1.15 -16.97
C CYS A 88 17.10 -0.53 -15.56
N PRO A 89 16.48 0.64 -15.43
CA PRO A 89 16.15 1.21 -14.13
C PRO A 89 15.24 0.28 -13.33
N ILE A 90 15.54 0.10 -12.03
CA ILE A 90 14.71 -0.64 -11.07
C ILE A 90 14.27 0.34 -10.00
N VAL A 91 12.98 0.67 -9.99
CA VAL A 91 12.41 1.63 -9.04
C VAL A 91 11.64 0.85 -7.97
N LEU A 92 12.10 0.94 -6.73
CA LEU A 92 11.40 0.37 -5.58
C LEU A 92 10.08 1.11 -5.35
N LEU A 93 9.05 0.36 -5.02
CA LEU A 93 7.73 0.90 -4.68
C LEU A 93 7.35 0.61 -3.22
N LYS A 94 6.33 1.31 -2.74
CA LYS A 94 5.65 1.05 -1.45
C LYS A 94 6.62 0.86 -0.26
N GLY A 95 6.36 -0.17 0.56
CA GLY A 95 7.05 -0.42 1.82
C GLY A 95 8.55 -0.57 1.71
N THR A 96 9.03 -1.28 0.69
CA THR A 96 10.47 -1.48 0.48
C THR A 96 11.18 -0.17 0.11
N ALA A 97 10.55 0.69 -0.72
CA ALA A 97 11.07 2.02 -1.03
C ALA A 97 11.18 2.88 0.23
N PHE A 98 10.14 2.89 1.07
CA PHE A 98 10.13 3.68 2.30
C PHE A 98 11.21 3.21 3.29
N ALA A 99 11.40 1.90 3.40
CA ALA A 99 12.43 1.31 4.27
C ALA A 99 13.86 1.60 3.75
N ALA A 100 14.10 1.50 2.44
CA ALA A 100 15.39 1.77 1.82
C ALA A 100 15.81 3.24 1.96
N SER A 101 14.85 4.14 1.92
CA SER A 101 15.08 5.60 2.00
C SER A 101 14.99 6.15 3.43
N GLY A 102 14.75 5.32 4.44
CA GLY A 102 14.63 5.77 5.85
C GLY A 102 13.45 6.70 6.11
N LEU A 103 12.36 6.58 5.33
CA LEU A 103 11.19 7.43 5.48
C LEU A 103 10.34 7.02 6.68
N THR A 104 9.69 8.00 7.33
CA THR A 104 8.79 7.77 8.47
C THR A 104 7.66 6.78 8.14
N ALA A 105 7.17 6.76 6.89
CA ALA A 105 6.20 5.79 6.40
C ALA A 105 6.72 4.32 6.47
N GLY A 106 8.03 4.12 6.52
CA GLY A 106 8.68 2.81 6.66
C GLY A 106 8.87 2.36 8.11
N GLU A 107 8.68 3.25 9.10
CA GLU A 107 8.91 2.92 10.51
C GLU A 107 7.91 1.90 11.04
N GLY A 108 8.42 0.77 11.53
CA GLY A 108 7.59 -0.32 12.04
C GLY A 108 6.65 -0.93 11.00
N ARG A 109 6.85 -0.65 9.71
CA ARG A 109 6.02 -1.18 8.63
C ARG A 109 6.25 -2.67 8.43
N SER A 110 5.18 -3.44 8.33
CA SER A 110 5.21 -4.82 7.84
C SER A 110 5.43 -4.80 6.32
N ILE A 111 6.44 -5.55 5.85
CA ILE A 111 6.79 -5.64 4.43
C ILE A 111 6.81 -7.12 4.05
N GLY A 112 5.84 -7.55 3.25
CA GLY A 112 5.65 -8.94 2.81
C GLY A 112 6.32 -9.25 1.48
N ASP A 113 6.16 -8.38 0.53
CA ASP A 113 6.51 -8.46 -0.87
C ASP A 113 7.51 -7.38 -1.29
N LEU A 114 8.19 -7.62 -2.38
CA LEU A 114 9.04 -6.65 -3.06
C LEU A 114 8.31 -6.13 -4.30
N ASP A 115 7.84 -4.90 -4.25
CA ASP A 115 7.27 -4.23 -5.43
C ASP A 115 8.36 -3.44 -6.16
N ILE A 116 8.52 -3.68 -7.45
CA ILE A 116 9.43 -2.91 -8.32
C ILE A 116 8.71 -2.40 -9.57
N LEU A 117 9.08 -1.21 -10.04
CA LEU A 117 8.64 -0.67 -11.32
C LEU A 117 9.82 -0.66 -12.30
N VAL A 118 9.59 -1.21 -13.49
CA VAL A 118 10.57 -1.28 -14.58
C VAL A 118 9.96 -0.77 -15.89
N PRO A 119 10.76 -0.34 -16.88
CA PRO A 119 10.24 0.01 -18.19
C PRO A 119 9.49 -1.16 -18.83
N ARG A 120 8.34 -0.90 -19.45
CA ARG A 120 7.54 -1.94 -20.13
C ARG A 120 8.35 -2.71 -21.17
N SER A 121 9.27 -2.04 -21.87
CA SER A 121 10.16 -2.68 -22.83
C SER A 121 11.13 -3.69 -22.25
N ALA A 122 11.41 -3.62 -20.94
CA ALA A 122 12.33 -4.51 -20.24
C ALA A 122 11.63 -5.69 -19.56
N ILE A 123 10.28 -5.71 -19.50
CA ILE A 123 9.54 -6.63 -18.64
C ILE A 123 9.82 -8.11 -18.93
N ASP A 124 9.90 -8.50 -20.20
CA ASP A 124 10.18 -9.89 -20.59
C ASP A 124 11.63 -10.30 -20.25
N ALA A 125 12.58 -9.37 -20.31
CA ALA A 125 13.97 -9.62 -19.95
C ALA A 125 14.11 -9.73 -18.42
N VAL A 126 13.39 -8.89 -17.66
CA VAL A 126 13.31 -8.94 -16.19
C VAL A 126 12.73 -10.27 -15.75
N GLU A 127 11.61 -10.68 -16.32
CA GLU A 127 11.00 -11.98 -15.99
C GLU A 127 11.93 -13.15 -16.23
N ARG A 128 12.56 -13.22 -17.42
CA ARG A 128 13.54 -14.30 -17.72
C ARG A 128 14.70 -14.32 -16.74
N ALA A 129 15.24 -13.15 -16.37
CA ALA A 129 16.33 -13.07 -15.42
C ALA A 129 15.94 -13.57 -14.03
N LEU A 130 14.74 -13.19 -13.54
CA LEU A 130 14.21 -13.64 -12.26
C LEU A 130 13.95 -15.15 -12.25
N LEU A 131 13.29 -15.69 -13.29
CA LEU A 131 13.02 -17.14 -13.41
C LEU A 131 14.35 -17.93 -13.46
N GLY A 132 15.35 -17.45 -14.20
CA GLY A 132 16.69 -18.06 -14.26
C GLY A 132 17.43 -18.06 -12.93
N ALA A 133 17.08 -17.17 -12.00
CA ALA A 133 17.68 -17.04 -10.67
C ALA A 133 16.87 -17.69 -9.54
N GLY A 134 15.83 -18.44 -9.87
CA GLY A 134 15.08 -19.27 -8.90
C GLY A 134 13.78 -18.66 -8.40
N TRP A 135 13.29 -17.56 -9.01
CA TRP A 135 11.88 -17.18 -8.84
C TRP A 135 10.99 -18.05 -9.72
N GLU A 136 9.79 -18.30 -9.27
CA GLU A 136 8.79 -19.14 -9.93
C GLU A 136 7.43 -18.43 -9.88
N TRP A 137 6.53 -18.71 -10.83
CA TRP A 137 5.17 -18.21 -10.75
C TRP A 137 4.42 -18.82 -9.57
N VAL A 138 3.77 -17.99 -8.77
CA VAL A 138 2.96 -18.43 -7.60
C VAL A 138 1.85 -19.40 -8.03
N LYS A 139 1.25 -19.14 -9.19
CA LYS A 139 0.22 -20.01 -9.78
C LYS A 139 0.38 -20.05 -11.31
N PRO A 140 0.91 -21.15 -11.86
CA PRO A 140 0.95 -21.32 -13.30
C PRO A 140 -0.45 -21.67 -13.84
N ASP A 141 -1.29 -20.66 -14.09
CA ASP A 141 -2.60 -20.80 -14.74
C ASP A 141 -2.57 -20.01 -16.07
N PRO A 142 -2.74 -20.65 -17.24
CA PRO A 142 -2.70 -19.96 -18.53
C PRO A 142 -3.74 -18.84 -18.68
N TYR A 143 -4.88 -18.92 -18.00
CA TYR A 143 -5.88 -17.87 -18.02
C TYR A 143 -5.42 -16.66 -17.21
N ASP A 144 -4.86 -16.89 -16.02
CA ASP A 144 -4.34 -15.82 -15.17
C ASP A 144 -3.12 -15.17 -15.83
N ASP A 145 -2.19 -15.93 -16.41
CA ASP A 145 -1.03 -15.41 -17.14
C ASP A 145 -1.46 -14.48 -18.29
N ALA A 146 -2.35 -14.94 -19.17
CA ALA A 146 -2.87 -14.13 -20.26
C ALA A 146 -3.61 -12.88 -19.76
N TYR A 147 -4.29 -12.97 -18.61
CA TYR A 147 -4.99 -11.85 -17.99
C TYR A 147 -4.01 -10.80 -17.48
N TYR A 148 -2.97 -11.18 -16.73
CA TYR A 148 -1.95 -10.28 -16.21
C TYR A 148 -1.22 -9.56 -17.35
N ARG A 149 -0.66 -10.28 -18.30
CA ARG A 149 0.10 -9.71 -19.43
C ARG A 149 -0.71 -8.74 -20.29
N ARG A 150 -1.99 -9.00 -20.45
CA ARG A 150 -2.84 -8.20 -21.35
C ARG A 150 -3.52 -7.00 -20.67
N TRP A 151 -3.86 -7.12 -19.38
CA TRP A 151 -4.76 -6.20 -18.73
C TRP A 151 -4.25 -5.58 -17.44
N MET A 152 -3.29 -6.23 -16.78
CA MET A 152 -2.76 -5.74 -15.50
C MET A 152 -1.57 -4.79 -15.71
N HIS A 153 -1.16 -4.18 -14.63
CA HIS A 153 -0.04 -3.24 -14.56
C HIS A 153 1.28 -3.91 -14.13
N GLU A 154 1.23 -5.22 -13.92
CA GLU A 154 2.31 -6.03 -13.37
C GLU A 154 2.32 -7.42 -14.01
N LEU A 155 3.43 -8.14 -13.87
CA LEU A 155 3.52 -9.57 -14.17
C LEU A 155 2.69 -10.40 -13.19
N PRO A 156 2.36 -11.68 -13.54
CA PRO A 156 1.92 -12.63 -12.54
C PRO A 156 2.91 -12.66 -11.38
N PRO A 157 2.44 -12.71 -10.10
CA PRO A 157 3.32 -12.69 -8.94
C PRO A 157 4.35 -13.82 -8.98
N LEU A 158 5.59 -13.50 -8.66
CA LEU A 158 6.68 -14.45 -8.57
C LEU A 158 7.06 -14.68 -7.11
N ILE A 159 7.46 -15.91 -6.77
CA ILE A 159 7.97 -16.29 -5.46
C ILE A 159 9.32 -16.99 -5.62
N HIS A 160 10.28 -16.68 -4.75
CA HIS A 160 11.56 -17.38 -4.80
C HIS A 160 11.45 -18.73 -4.09
N ARG A 161 11.75 -19.83 -4.78
CA ARG A 161 11.56 -21.21 -4.34
C ARG A 161 12.26 -21.57 -3.00
N ASP A 162 13.42 -20.98 -2.73
CA ASP A 162 14.21 -21.31 -1.52
C ASP A 162 14.00 -20.29 -0.39
N ARG A 163 13.51 -19.08 -0.70
CA ARG A 163 13.41 -17.96 0.25
C ARG A 163 11.97 -17.65 0.67
N ASP A 164 10.99 -18.19 -0.05
CA ASP A 164 9.56 -17.94 0.18
C ASP A 164 9.23 -16.43 0.21
N ARG A 165 9.87 -15.65 -0.69
CA ARG A 165 9.70 -14.19 -0.80
C ARG A 165 9.14 -13.85 -2.16
N MET A 166 8.07 -13.06 -2.13
CA MET A 166 7.36 -12.61 -3.34
C MET A 166 7.99 -11.35 -3.93
N ILE A 167 7.94 -11.27 -5.26
CA ILE A 167 8.24 -10.06 -6.01
C ILE A 167 7.12 -9.77 -7.01
N ASP A 168 6.64 -8.52 -7.01
CA ASP A 168 5.67 -7.99 -7.95
C ASP A 168 6.37 -7.01 -8.89
N VAL A 169 6.42 -7.35 -10.17
CA VAL A 169 7.11 -6.57 -11.19
C VAL A 169 6.10 -5.74 -11.97
N HIS A 170 6.05 -4.46 -11.67
CA HIS A 170 5.17 -3.49 -12.30
C HIS A 170 5.81 -2.85 -13.53
N HIS A 171 5.01 -2.48 -14.51
CA HIS A 171 5.41 -1.61 -15.64
C HIS A 171 4.62 -0.30 -15.70
N THR A 172 3.62 -0.15 -14.88
CA THR A 172 2.86 1.08 -14.58
C THR A 172 2.20 0.92 -13.21
N ILE A 173 1.51 1.95 -12.71
CA ILE A 173 0.94 1.97 -11.34
C ILE A 173 -0.58 1.71 -11.28
N LEU A 174 -1.24 1.52 -12.42
CA LEU A 174 -2.66 1.16 -12.52
C LEU A 174 -2.87 0.14 -13.65
N PRO A 175 -3.88 -0.74 -13.56
CA PRO A 175 -4.23 -1.67 -14.63
C PRO A 175 -4.40 -0.97 -15.98
N LEU A 176 -3.97 -1.62 -17.06
CA LEU A 176 -4.07 -1.09 -18.43
C LEU A 176 -5.52 -0.82 -18.86
N THR A 177 -6.48 -1.45 -18.19
CA THR A 177 -7.92 -1.27 -18.38
C THR A 177 -8.52 -0.18 -17.51
N ALA A 178 -7.74 0.44 -16.64
CA ALA A 178 -8.19 1.56 -15.81
C ALA A 178 -8.53 2.77 -16.68
N ARG A 179 -9.43 3.62 -16.17
CA ARG A 179 -9.84 4.86 -16.86
C ARG A 179 -8.78 5.96 -16.79
N ILE A 180 -7.87 5.84 -15.85
CA ILE A 180 -6.75 6.76 -15.64
C ILE A 180 -5.49 6.01 -16.10
N THR A 181 -4.68 6.68 -16.91
CA THR A 181 -3.43 6.12 -17.44
C THR A 181 -2.27 7.01 -17.01
N PRO A 182 -1.64 6.73 -15.85
CA PRO A 182 -0.47 7.46 -15.41
C PRO A 182 0.72 7.26 -16.35
N ASP A 183 1.55 8.27 -16.50
CA ASP A 183 2.77 8.18 -17.31
C ASP A 183 3.88 7.44 -16.55
N ALA A 184 4.04 6.15 -16.83
CA ALA A 184 5.06 5.33 -16.22
C ALA A 184 6.49 5.73 -16.64
N GLY A 185 6.65 6.25 -17.85
CA GLY A 185 7.93 6.77 -18.35
C GLY A 185 8.42 7.94 -17.49
N ALA A 186 7.53 8.90 -17.20
CA ALA A 186 7.84 10.03 -16.34
C ALA A 186 8.13 9.59 -14.89
N LEU A 187 7.37 8.62 -14.33
CA LEU A 187 7.65 8.06 -13.00
C LEU A 187 9.06 7.47 -12.91
N ILE A 188 9.51 6.77 -13.95
CA ILE A 188 10.85 6.16 -14.00
C ILE A 188 11.92 7.22 -14.24
N ALA A 189 11.70 8.15 -15.19
CA ALA A 189 12.66 9.19 -15.55
C ALA A 189 12.98 10.11 -14.36
N ASP A 190 11.96 10.52 -13.62
CA ASP A 190 12.08 11.44 -12.48
C ASP A 190 12.43 10.73 -11.17
N SER A 191 12.59 9.39 -11.19
CA SER A 191 12.92 8.61 -10.00
C SER A 191 14.30 8.95 -9.45
N VAL A 192 14.45 8.90 -8.12
CA VAL A 192 15.68 9.26 -7.39
C VAL A 192 16.57 8.03 -7.22
N VAL A 193 17.86 8.16 -7.49
CA VAL A 193 18.85 7.09 -7.31
C VAL A 193 19.21 6.96 -5.83
N LEU A 194 19.20 5.75 -5.31
CA LEU A 194 19.68 5.39 -3.98
C LEU A 194 21.18 5.02 -4.01
N ALA A 195 21.80 5.00 -2.83
CA ALA A 195 23.24 4.76 -2.71
C ALA A 195 23.73 3.41 -3.30
N ASP A 196 22.85 2.42 -3.34
CA ASP A 196 23.10 1.07 -3.86
C ASP A 196 22.79 0.93 -5.37
N GLY A 197 22.40 2.02 -6.04
CA GLY A 197 22.02 2.06 -7.45
C GLY A 197 20.58 1.65 -7.75
N LEU A 198 19.80 1.22 -6.76
CA LEU A 198 18.36 1.13 -6.86
C LEU A 198 17.76 2.55 -6.95
N ARG A 199 16.50 2.63 -7.29
CA ARG A 199 15.80 3.91 -7.39
C ARG A 199 14.53 3.88 -6.55
N MET A 200 14.03 5.03 -6.18
CA MET A 200 12.71 5.23 -5.61
C MET A 200 11.96 6.28 -6.42
N LEU A 201 10.65 6.31 -6.34
CA LEU A 201 9.86 7.39 -6.94
C LEU A 201 10.26 8.75 -6.35
N ALA A 202 10.11 9.81 -7.14
CA ALA A 202 10.22 11.17 -6.63
C ALA A 202 9.17 11.43 -5.51
N PRO A 203 9.41 12.35 -4.58
CA PRO A 203 8.53 12.58 -3.43
C PRO A 203 7.05 12.73 -3.78
N ASN A 204 6.72 13.57 -4.74
CA ASN A 204 5.34 13.77 -5.18
C ASN A 204 4.76 12.51 -5.85
N ASP A 205 5.57 11.75 -6.57
CA ASP A 205 5.15 10.51 -7.22
C ASP A 205 4.88 9.39 -6.22
N MET A 206 5.58 9.35 -5.09
CA MET A 206 5.23 8.42 -4.00
C MET A 206 3.83 8.69 -3.45
N ILE A 207 3.47 9.96 -3.26
CA ILE A 207 2.13 10.36 -2.78
C ILE A 207 1.08 10.04 -3.85
N VAL A 208 1.35 10.37 -5.12
CA VAL A 208 0.48 10.07 -6.26
C VAL A 208 0.25 8.56 -6.39
N HIS A 209 1.32 7.75 -6.30
CA HIS A 209 1.24 6.29 -6.35
C HIS A 209 0.42 5.72 -5.18
N ALA A 210 0.69 6.18 -3.94
CA ALA A 210 -0.07 5.74 -2.77
C ALA A 210 -1.57 6.09 -2.88
N ALA A 211 -1.90 7.28 -3.40
CA ALA A 211 -3.28 7.69 -3.65
C ALA A 211 -3.92 6.88 -4.79
N ALA A 212 -3.19 6.58 -5.87
CA ALA A 212 -3.66 5.75 -6.97
C ALA A 212 -4.01 4.35 -6.47
N HIS A 213 -3.08 3.69 -5.77
CA HIS A 213 -3.26 2.37 -5.19
C HIS A 213 -4.47 2.30 -4.25
N LEU A 214 -4.67 3.33 -3.40
CA LEU A 214 -5.77 3.36 -2.44
C LEU A 214 -7.14 3.62 -3.09
N PHE A 215 -7.23 4.55 -4.05
CA PHE A 215 -8.52 5.06 -4.54
C PHE A 215 -8.87 4.68 -5.97
N ALA A 216 -7.91 4.43 -6.83
CA ALA A 216 -8.15 4.09 -8.23
C ALA A 216 -8.07 2.58 -8.50
N ASP A 217 -7.43 1.81 -7.62
CA ASP A 217 -7.24 0.37 -7.80
C ASP A 217 -7.97 -0.48 -6.74
N GLY A 218 -7.98 -0.08 -5.48
CA GLY A 218 -8.42 -0.90 -4.37
C GLY A 218 -9.89 -0.76 -3.95
N ASP A 219 -10.34 -1.72 -3.13
CA ASP A 219 -11.60 -1.71 -2.39
C ASP A 219 -11.46 -1.08 -0.99
N LEU A 220 -10.33 -0.46 -0.72
CA LEU A 220 -9.88 0.12 0.55
C LEU A 220 -9.65 -0.92 1.67
N ALA A 221 -9.39 -2.18 1.36
CA ALA A 221 -8.88 -3.13 2.35
C ALA A 221 -7.48 -2.68 2.82
N GLY A 222 -7.25 -2.68 4.15
CA GLY A 222 -5.99 -2.13 4.70
C GLY A 222 -5.78 -0.63 4.46
N GLY A 223 -6.84 0.10 4.11
CA GLY A 223 -6.75 1.49 3.68
C GLY A 223 -6.30 2.47 4.77
N MET A 224 -6.46 2.14 6.05
CA MET A 224 -5.89 2.94 7.14
C MET A 224 -4.36 2.98 7.08
N ARG A 225 -3.72 1.85 6.77
CA ARG A 225 -2.26 1.78 6.56
C ARG A 225 -1.83 2.67 5.40
N ASN A 226 -2.47 2.51 4.23
CA ASN A 226 -2.09 3.28 3.04
C ASN A 226 -2.30 4.79 3.25
N LEU A 227 -3.34 5.16 3.99
CA LEU A 227 -3.59 6.57 4.32
C LEU A 227 -2.59 7.11 5.35
N TRP A 228 -2.11 6.28 6.29
CA TRP A 228 -1.01 6.61 7.18
C TRP A 228 0.29 6.86 6.43
N ASP A 229 0.59 6.03 5.42
CA ASP A 229 1.75 6.25 4.56
C ASP A 229 1.66 7.62 3.87
N ILE A 230 0.49 7.98 3.33
CA ILE A 230 0.26 9.30 2.71
C ILE A 230 0.42 10.44 3.73
N HIS A 231 -0.09 10.27 4.96
CA HIS A 231 0.12 11.22 6.05
C HIS A 231 1.61 11.45 6.31
N CYS A 232 2.39 10.39 6.47
CA CYS A 232 3.84 10.47 6.70
C CYS A 232 4.57 11.12 5.53
N LEU A 233 4.24 10.74 4.29
CA LEU A 233 4.87 11.30 3.09
C LEU A 233 4.57 12.80 2.93
N ILE A 234 3.33 13.24 3.16
CA ILE A 234 2.96 14.66 3.15
C ILE A 234 3.69 15.41 4.26
N GLY A 235 3.75 14.84 5.47
CA GLY A 235 4.46 15.46 6.60
C GLY A 235 5.96 15.61 6.35
N GLN A 236 6.56 14.72 5.60
CA GLN A 236 8.00 14.73 5.31
C GLN A 236 8.39 15.57 4.10
N PHE A 237 7.59 15.54 3.04
CA PHE A 237 7.91 16.18 1.76
C PHE A 237 7.12 17.46 1.48
N GLY A 238 6.04 17.71 2.23
CA GLY A 238 5.13 18.81 1.96
C GLY A 238 4.20 18.54 0.78
N LEU A 239 3.63 19.62 0.25
CA LEU A 239 2.62 19.60 -0.81
C LEU A 239 3.04 20.41 -2.05
N GLU A 240 4.24 20.98 -2.05
CA GLU A 240 4.72 21.80 -3.16
C GLU A 240 4.80 20.98 -4.46
N GLY A 241 4.17 21.48 -5.54
CA GLY A 241 4.11 20.82 -6.83
C GLY A 241 3.22 19.54 -6.90
N LEU A 242 2.70 19.06 -5.75
CA LEU A 242 1.92 17.82 -5.71
C LEU A 242 0.63 17.91 -6.55
N ALA A 243 -0.08 19.04 -6.50
CA ALA A 243 -1.31 19.23 -7.24
C ALA A 243 -1.07 19.19 -8.77
N ASP A 244 0.04 19.76 -9.24
CA ASP A 244 0.43 19.76 -10.66
C ASP A 244 0.85 18.35 -11.11
N ARG A 245 1.65 17.67 -10.28
CA ARG A 245 2.06 16.30 -10.55
C ARG A 245 0.88 15.34 -10.59
N ALA A 246 -0.05 15.48 -9.66
CA ALA A 246 -1.29 14.69 -9.63
C ALA A 246 -2.16 14.95 -10.88
N ARG A 247 -2.25 16.22 -11.36
CA ARG A 247 -2.94 16.55 -12.61
C ARG A 247 -2.24 15.94 -13.82
N PHE A 248 -0.93 16.00 -13.88
CA PHE A 248 -0.13 15.39 -14.94
C PHE A 248 -0.44 13.89 -15.10
N HIS A 249 -0.53 13.14 -14.00
CA HIS A 249 -0.88 11.72 -14.02
C HIS A 249 -2.39 11.43 -14.05
N GLY A 250 -3.25 12.46 -14.15
CA GLY A 250 -4.71 12.30 -14.14
C GLY A 250 -5.32 11.90 -12.78
N LEU A 251 -4.56 12.03 -11.67
CA LEU A 251 -4.89 11.56 -10.33
C LEU A 251 -5.22 12.70 -9.33
N ALA A 252 -5.49 13.90 -9.82
CA ALA A 252 -5.75 15.07 -8.97
C ALA A 252 -6.90 14.86 -7.97
N ARG A 253 -7.96 14.15 -8.38
CA ARG A 253 -9.12 13.84 -7.53
C ARG A 253 -8.75 12.86 -6.42
N GLU A 254 -7.98 11.85 -6.73
CA GLU A 254 -7.54 10.80 -5.81
C GLU A 254 -6.58 11.36 -4.77
N VAL A 255 -5.61 12.17 -5.18
CA VAL A 255 -4.66 12.86 -4.30
C VAL A 255 -5.38 13.85 -3.38
N ALA A 256 -6.25 14.71 -3.91
CA ALA A 256 -7.01 15.64 -3.10
C ALA A 256 -7.92 14.94 -2.08
N ARG A 257 -8.53 13.79 -2.45
CA ARG A 257 -9.28 12.95 -1.51
C ARG A 257 -8.36 12.35 -0.45
N ALA A 258 -7.20 11.84 -0.83
CA ALA A 258 -6.22 11.28 0.08
C ALA A 258 -5.82 12.30 1.15
N ALA A 259 -5.50 13.53 0.74
CA ALA A 259 -5.14 14.62 1.64
C ALA A 259 -6.28 14.96 2.63
N ARG A 260 -7.54 15.07 2.15
CA ARG A 260 -8.70 15.33 3.04
C ARG A 260 -8.94 14.20 4.04
N LEU A 261 -8.83 12.96 3.62
CA LEU A 261 -9.05 11.81 4.50
C LEU A 261 -7.88 11.60 5.48
N ALA A 262 -6.66 11.88 5.05
CA ALA A 262 -5.49 11.89 5.93
C ALA A 262 -5.62 13.00 6.99
N HIS A 263 -6.07 14.19 6.61
CA HIS A 263 -6.40 15.25 7.57
C HIS A 263 -7.49 14.82 8.57
N ALA A 264 -8.56 14.21 8.08
CA ALA A 264 -9.69 13.79 8.92
C ALA A 264 -9.36 12.65 9.90
N LEU A 265 -8.40 11.76 9.55
CA LEU A 265 -8.02 10.62 10.39
C LEU A 265 -6.75 10.85 11.19
N TYR A 266 -5.78 11.57 10.62
CA TYR A 266 -4.42 11.69 11.15
C TYR A 266 -3.96 13.14 11.33
N GLU A 267 -4.90 14.11 11.21
CA GLU A 267 -4.59 15.54 11.41
C GLU A 267 -3.47 16.04 10.49
N THR A 268 -3.30 15.42 9.30
CA THR A 268 -2.31 15.82 8.32
C THR A 268 -2.43 17.31 8.02
N ASP A 269 -1.32 18.05 8.07
CA ASP A 269 -1.35 19.46 7.70
C ASP A 269 -1.55 19.61 6.19
N VAL A 270 -2.68 20.21 5.84
CA VAL A 270 -3.08 20.45 4.44
C VAL A 270 -3.68 21.86 4.30
N PRO A 271 -3.61 22.48 3.11
CA PRO A 271 -4.24 23.77 2.84
C PRO A 271 -5.75 23.77 3.15
N THR A 272 -6.29 24.93 3.47
CA THR A 272 -7.68 25.10 3.90
C THR A 272 -8.68 24.58 2.87
N ASP A 273 -8.40 24.73 1.58
CA ASP A 273 -9.21 24.22 0.47
C ASP A 273 -9.18 22.68 0.36
N TRP A 274 -8.19 22.02 0.97
CA TRP A 274 -8.08 20.57 1.10
C TRP A 274 -8.54 20.05 2.46
N ARG A 275 -9.03 20.89 3.36
CA ARG A 275 -9.64 20.48 4.63
C ARG A 275 -11.11 20.16 4.47
N GLY A 276 -11.63 19.37 5.40
CA GLY A 276 -13.05 19.03 5.47
C GLY A 276 -13.48 17.89 4.54
N VAL A 277 -14.35 17.06 5.07
CA VAL A 277 -14.95 15.92 4.37
C VAL A 277 -16.00 16.42 3.39
N ARG A 278 -15.91 16.08 2.11
CA ARG A 278 -16.80 16.54 1.05
C ARG A 278 -17.56 15.39 0.40
N GLY A 279 -18.85 15.55 0.20
CA GLY A 279 -19.69 14.64 -0.60
C GLY A 279 -19.47 13.17 -0.23
N ALA A 280 -18.92 12.39 -1.17
CA ALA A 280 -18.70 10.95 -0.97
C ALA A 280 -17.59 10.60 0.03
N ASP A 281 -16.76 11.54 0.47
CA ASP A 281 -15.62 11.25 1.38
C ASP A 281 -16.11 10.63 2.70
N ALA A 282 -17.34 10.96 3.16
CA ALA A 282 -17.97 10.32 4.31
C ALA A 282 -18.15 8.80 4.13
N LEU A 283 -18.43 8.34 2.91
CA LEU A 283 -18.53 6.90 2.60
C LEU A 283 -17.16 6.23 2.65
N TYR A 284 -16.11 6.94 2.21
CA TYR A 284 -14.72 6.43 2.32
C TYR A 284 -14.29 6.32 3.77
N LEU A 285 -14.51 7.34 4.60
CA LEU A 285 -14.28 7.26 6.05
C LEU A 285 -15.05 6.12 6.68
N ARG A 286 -16.32 5.97 6.32
CA ARG A 286 -17.17 4.87 6.78
C ARG A 286 -16.59 3.49 6.38
N ARG A 287 -15.97 3.37 5.21
CA ARG A 287 -15.31 2.13 4.75
C ARG A 287 -13.99 1.90 5.47
N LEU A 288 -13.13 2.90 5.56
CA LEU A 288 -11.83 2.83 6.24
C LEU A 288 -11.97 2.46 7.72
N THR A 289 -13.02 2.95 8.38
CA THR A 289 -13.28 2.68 9.79
C THR A 289 -14.29 1.52 10.02
N ALA A 290 -14.44 0.60 9.05
CA ALA A 290 -15.44 -0.47 9.09
C ALA A 290 -14.96 -1.70 9.88
N ARG A 291 -14.50 -1.49 11.13
CA ARG A 291 -14.09 -2.56 12.06
C ARG A 291 -14.69 -2.32 13.46
N ASP A 292 -14.82 -3.40 14.22
CA ASP A 292 -15.17 -3.35 15.65
C ASP A 292 -13.90 -3.33 16.53
N GLY A 293 -14.06 -3.27 17.84
CA GLY A 293 -12.98 -3.25 18.81
C GLY A 293 -12.14 -4.54 18.87
N TRP A 294 -12.54 -5.58 18.17
CA TRP A 294 -11.79 -6.83 18.00
C TRP A 294 -11.07 -6.88 16.63
N GLY A 295 -11.11 -5.79 15.87
CA GLY A 295 -10.56 -5.72 14.51
C GLY A 295 -11.40 -6.47 13.47
N ARG A 296 -12.59 -6.96 13.80
CA ARG A 296 -13.45 -7.71 12.88
C ARG A 296 -14.13 -6.75 11.90
N PRO A 297 -14.25 -7.16 10.62
CA PRO A 297 -14.90 -6.31 9.64
C PRO A 297 -16.40 -6.14 9.92
N THR A 298 -16.85 -4.88 9.88
CA THR A 298 -18.25 -4.49 10.05
C THR A 298 -18.81 -3.85 8.78
N ARG A 299 -20.05 -3.35 8.80
CA ARG A 299 -20.68 -2.57 7.70
C ARG A 299 -20.63 -3.30 6.35
N ARG A 300 -21.15 -4.53 6.30
CA ARG A 300 -21.13 -5.42 5.14
C ARG A 300 -21.57 -4.74 3.83
N ALA A 301 -22.68 -3.99 3.84
CA ALA A 301 -23.20 -3.29 2.65
C ALA A 301 -22.20 -2.25 2.11
N THR A 302 -21.57 -1.46 3.00
CA THR A 302 -20.52 -0.48 2.61
C THR A 302 -19.33 -1.19 1.97
N ARG A 303 -18.84 -2.27 2.58
CA ARG A 303 -17.74 -3.08 2.06
C ARG A 303 -18.06 -3.68 0.69
N PHE A 304 -19.24 -4.24 0.54
CA PHE A 304 -19.71 -4.80 -0.73
C PHE A 304 -19.80 -3.72 -1.82
N GLY A 305 -20.31 -2.53 -1.50
CA GLY A 305 -20.34 -1.40 -2.44
C GLY A 305 -18.94 -1.00 -2.92
N PHE A 306 -17.94 -0.97 -2.02
CA PHE A 306 -16.54 -0.69 -2.40
C PHE A 306 -15.90 -1.84 -3.17
N TYR A 307 -16.24 -3.09 -2.88
CA TYR A 307 -15.85 -4.24 -3.69
C TYR A 307 -16.35 -4.12 -5.14
N LEU A 308 -17.63 -3.82 -5.33
CA LEU A 308 -18.18 -3.58 -6.69
C LEU A 308 -17.50 -2.39 -7.37
N ARG A 309 -17.29 -1.30 -6.62
CA ARG A 309 -16.59 -0.12 -7.13
C ARG A 309 -15.18 -0.45 -7.61
N SER A 310 -14.39 -1.23 -6.86
CA SER A 310 -13.02 -1.57 -7.23
C SER A 310 -12.96 -2.31 -8.58
N HIS A 311 -13.88 -3.25 -8.79
CA HIS A 311 -13.99 -3.96 -10.05
C HIS A 311 -14.42 -3.05 -11.21
N TRP A 312 -15.39 -2.16 -10.94
CA TRP A 312 -15.85 -1.18 -11.92
C TRP A 312 -14.74 -0.22 -12.39
N LEU A 313 -13.83 0.14 -11.51
CA LEU A 313 -12.70 1.01 -11.86
C LEU A 313 -11.64 0.32 -12.71
N ARG A 314 -11.42 -0.96 -12.46
CA ARG A 314 -10.39 -1.77 -13.12
C ARG A 314 -10.80 -2.33 -14.47
N MET A 315 -12.10 -2.51 -14.71
CA MET A 315 -12.60 -3.29 -15.85
C MET A 315 -13.72 -2.56 -16.57
N PRO A 316 -13.76 -2.66 -17.92
CA PRO A 316 -14.96 -2.31 -18.69
C PRO A 316 -16.16 -3.16 -18.26
N PRO A 317 -17.41 -2.66 -18.34
CA PRO A 317 -18.61 -3.35 -17.86
C PRO A 317 -18.79 -4.78 -18.40
N ALA A 318 -18.57 -4.98 -19.69
CA ALA A 318 -18.70 -6.30 -20.32
C ALA A 318 -17.66 -7.30 -19.77
N MET A 319 -16.43 -6.85 -19.55
CA MET A 319 -15.37 -7.65 -18.95
C MET A 319 -15.68 -7.98 -17.48
N LEU A 320 -16.23 -7.01 -16.73
CA LEU A 320 -16.67 -7.20 -15.35
C LEU A 320 -17.72 -8.32 -15.24
N VAL A 321 -18.75 -8.28 -16.08
CA VAL A 321 -19.80 -9.34 -16.11
C VAL A 321 -19.18 -10.70 -16.37
N ARG A 322 -18.32 -10.82 -17.38
CA ARG A 322 -17.63 -12.07 -17.72
C ARG A 322 -16.74 -12.55 -16.56
N HIS A 323 -16.00 -11.65 -15.91
CA HIS A 323 -15.13 -11.97 -14.79
C HIS A 323 -15.91 -12.48 -13.57
N LEU A 324 -16.98 -11.79 -13.19
CA LEU A 324 -17.85 -12.19 -12.08
C LEU A 324 -18.53 -13.54 -12.36
N TRP A 325 -18.98 -13.76 -13.60
CA TRP A 325 -19.54 -15.04 -14.03
C TRP A 325 -18.52 -16.17 -13.92
N THR A 326 -17.29 -15.96 -14.40
CA THR A 326 -16.21 -16.95 -14.33
C THR A 326 -15.84 -17.30 -12.90
N LYS A 327 -15.72 -16.29 -12.03
CA LYS A 327 -15.46 -16.50 -10.58
C LYS A 327 -16.59 -17.25 -9.89
N TRP A 328 -17.83 -16.90 -10.19
CA TRP A 328 -19.00 -17.59 -9.64
C TRP A 328 -19.03 -19.08 -10.04
N ARG A 329 -18.76 -19.40 -11.30
CA ARG A 329 -18.64 -20.79 -11.78
C ARG A 329 -17.50 -21.57 -11.13
N LYS A 330 -16.38 -20.90 -10.82
CA LYS A 330 -15.22 -21.50 -10.11
C LYS A 330 -15.43 -21.59 -8.57
N GLY A 331 -16.60 -21.21 -8.05
CA GLY A 331 -16.94 -21.30 -6.63
C GLY A 331 -16.28 -20.24 -5.73
N TYR A 332 -15.72 -19.17 -6.31
CA TYR A 332 -15.18 -18.06 -5.55
C TYR A 332 -16.31 -17.29 -4.83
N ARG A 333 -16.31 -17.31 -3.50
CA ARG A 333 -17.19 -16.45 -2.69
C ARG A 333 -16.44 -15.17 -2.34
N PRO A 334 -17.04 -13.97 -2.58
CA PRO A 334 -16.45 -12.73 -2.10
C PRO A 334 -16.44 -12.74 -0.56
N VAL A 335 -15.28 -12.46 0.03
CA VAL A 335 -15.03 -12.41 1.48
C VAL A 335 -15.58 -11.12 2.08
#